data_2288ec8513ab17326d895a5f0aacbb65
#
_entry.id   2288ec8513ab17326d895a5f0aacbb65
#
_cell.length_a   1.000
_cell.length_b   1.000
_cell.length_c   1.000
_cell.angle_alpha   90.00
_cell.angle_beta   90.00
_cell.angle_gamma   90.00
#
_symmetry.space_group_name_H-M   'P 1'
#
loop_
_entity.id
_entity.type
_entity.pdbx_description
1 polymer ?
#
loop_
_entity_poly.entity_id
_entity_poly.type
_entity_poly.pdbx_seq_one_letter_code
_entity_poly.pdbx_strand_id
1 'polypeptide(L)'
;MKQKYKNEINYWRKRVILGIIRTTFFYICYPVLFFVPIKRNKIVVSNFNGQGYGDNPKYICEYLLSQNEALDIVWLIDEKRVKNAQAFPSSIRLVSLTSFRALYELHTAKIWIDNCRKNIYPKKRKNQFYIQTWHASFSLKMMERLVEDKLPPKYVKRAKKDSKMCDLLIFESANTISDVPYNFWYEGEMFRNGTPRGDIFINYDERLVRKVYDHYNIDYHKKIVMYAPTFRQGYDLEVDITFLERLTQTFEKRFKNSYVMLVRLHPNDTKNKERIF
;
A
#
# COMPACT_ATOMS: atom_id res chain seq x y z
N MET A 1 43.88 1.43 -10.33
CA MET A 1 43.25 2.76 -10.32
C MET A 1 42.52 3.11 -11.61
N LYS A 2 43.14 3.09 -12.80
CA LYS A 2 42.51 3.48 -14.08
C LYS A 2 41.25 2.72 -14.47
N GLN A 3 41.13 1.40 -14.18
CA GLN A 3 39.98 0.57 -14.53
C GLN A 3 38.76 0.90 -13.68
N LYS A 4 38.94 1.19 -12.39
CA LYS A 4 37.85 1.57 -11.49
C LYS A 4 37.20 2.90 -11.91
N TYR A 5 38.03 3.89 -12.26
CA TYR A 5 37.61 5.20 -12.80
C TYR A 5 36.83 5.06 -14.12
N LYS A 6 37.29 4.19 -15.02
CA LYS A 6 36.62 3.94 -16.30
C LYS A 6 35.25 3.29 -16.11
N ASN A 7 35.12 2.41 -15.13
CA ASN A 7 33.83 1.77 -14.79
C ASN A 7 32.85 2.77 -14.16
N GLU A 8 33.32 3.67 -13.29
CA GLU A 8 32.48 4.73 -12.71
C GLU A 8 31.99 5.72 -13.77
N ILE A 9 32.88 6.18 -14.68
CA ILE A 9 32.50 7.08 -15.77
C ILE A 9 31.45 6.42 -16.68
N ASN A 10 31.65 5.14 -17.05
CA ASN A 10 30.68 4.40 -17.85
C ASN A 10 29.33 4.20 -17.12
N TYR A 11 29.35 3.98 -15.83
CA TYR A 11 28.14 3.90 -15.00
C TYR A 11 27.35 5.22 -15.01
N TRP A 12 28.04 6.35 -14.79
CA TRP A 12 27.41 7.68 -14.82
C TRP A 12 26.92 8.07 -16.21
N ARG A 13 27.71 7.79 -17.28
CA ARG A 13 27.26 8.02 -18.67
C ARG A 13 25.99 7.24 -18.99
N LYS A 14 25.92 5.96 -18.64
CA LYS A 14 24.69 5.15 -18.82
C LYS A 14 23.49 5.75 -18.06
N ARG A 15 23.67 6.20 -16.83
CA ARG A 15 22.60 6.85 -16.06
C ARG A 15 22.12 8.15 -16.68
N VAL A 16 23.04 8.99 -17.15
CA VAL A 16 22.71 10.25 -17.81
C VAL A 16 21.97 9.99 -19.12
N ILE A 17 22.48 9.08 -19.97
CA ILE A 17 21.81 8.71 -21.23
C ILE A 17 20.42 8.14 -20.98
N LEU A 18 20.26 7.21 -20.03
CA LEU A 18 18.95 6.67 -19.65
C LEU A 18 18.03 7.76 -19.09
N GLY A 19 18.57 8.71 -18.33
CA GLY A 19 17.83 9.87 -17.83
C GLY A 19 17.33 10.76 -18.99
N ILE A 20 18.18 11.06 -19.97
CA ILE A 20 17.82 11.84 -21.15
C ILE A 20 16.76 11.10 -21.97
N ILE A 21 16.98 9.82 -22.29
CA ILE A 21 16.03 9.00 -23.04
C ILE A 21 14.67 8.96 -22.32
N ARG A 22 14.67 8.74 -21.02
CA ARG A 22 13.44 8.72 -20.20
C ARG A 22 12.71 10.07 -20.21
N THR A 23 13.47 11.16 -20.11
CA THR A 23 12.92 12.52 -20.12
C THR A 23 12.38 12.87 -21.50
N THR A 24 13.13 12.60 -22.56
CA THR A 24 12.71 12.84 -23.95
C THR A 24 11.48 12.01 -24.31
N PHE A 25 11.48 10.73 -23.95
CA PHE A 25 10.34 9.85 -24.15
C PHE A 25 9.11 10.36 -23.38
N PHE A 26 9.30 10.82 -22.14
CA PHE A 26 8.21 11.38 -21.35
C PHE A 26 7.61 12.61 -22.03
N TYR A 27 8.42 13.54 -22.52
CA TYR A 27 7.92 14.76 -23.16
C TYR A 27 7.31 14.52 -24.55
N ILE A 28 7.78 13.53 -25.30
CA ILE A 28 7.29 13.24 -26.65
C ILE A 28 6.12 12.25 -26.60
N CYS A 29 6.25 11.15 -25.89
CA CYS A 29 5.25 10.07 -25.89
C CYS A 29 4.10 10.32 -24.92
N TYR A 30 4.34 11.05 -23.83
CA TYR A 30 3.31 11.36 -22.84
C TYR A 30 2.12 12.12 -23.43
N PRO A 31 2.29 13.18 -24.24
CA PRO A 31 1.15 13.85 -24.89
C PRO A 31 0.34 12.94 -25.81
N VAL A 32 1.01 12.01 -26.50
CA VAL A 32 0.34 11.05 -27.40
C VAL A 32 -0.62 10.14 -26.62
N LEU A 33 -0.29 9.79 -25.38
CA LEU A 33 -1.17 8.96 -24.55
C LEU A 33 -2.54 9.61 -24.26
N PHE A 34 -2.65 10.93 -24.36
CA PHE A 34 -3.93 11.61 -24.18
C PHE A 34 -4.93 11.35 -25.33
N PHE A 35 -4.43 10.96 -26.51
CA PHE A 35 -5.26 10.59 -27.65
C PHE A 35 -5.67 9.11 -27.62
N VAL A 36 -5.03 8.29 -26.79
CA VAL A 36 -5.41 6.87 -26.65
C VAL A 36 -6.75 6.78 -25.90
N PRO A 37 -7.73 6.01 -26.40
CA PRO A 37 -9.04 5.88 -25.76
C PRO A 37 -8.94 5.30 -24.34
N ILE A 38 -9.78 5.79 -23.44
CA ILE A 38 -9.98 5.20 -22.11
C ILE A 38 -10.80 3.92 -22.28
N LYS A 39 -10.29 2.82 -21.73
CA LYS A 39 -10.95 1.51 -21.69
C LYS A 39 -11.89 1.48 -20.49
N ARG A 40 -13.20 1.32 -20.74
CA ARG A 40 -14.25 1.41 -19.71
C ARG A 40 -14.16 0.35 -18.62
N ASN A 41 -13.66 -0.86 -18.97
CA ASN A 41 -13.51 -1.98 -18.08
C ASN A 41 -12.11 -2.10 -17.44
N LYS A 42 -11.22 -1.11 -17.66
CA LYS A 42 -9.87 -1.15 -17.11
C LYS A 42 -9.77 -0.44 -15.78
N ILE A 43 -9.20 -1.13 -14.81
CA ILE A 43 -8.90 -0.63 -13.46
C ILE A 43 -7.39 -0.76 -13.22
N VAL A 44 -6.75 0.32 -12.81
CA VAL A 44 -5.34 0.29 -12.36
C VAL A 44 -5.29 0.44 -10.85
N VAL A 45 -4.61 -0.49 -10.22
CA VAL A 45 -4.54 -0.62 -8.77
C VAL A 45 -3.09 -0.53 -8.30
N SER A 46 -2.88 0.07 -7.13
CA SER A 46 -1.60 0.03 -6.46
C SER A 46 -1.78 -0.05 -4.94
N ASN A 47 -0.91 -0.80 -4.27
CA ASN A 47 -0.88 -0.93 -2.83
C ASN A 47 0.47 -0.46 -2.30
N PHE A 48 0.50 0.52 -1.40
CA PHE A 48 1.72 1.11 -0.81
C PHE A 48 2.83 1.37 -1.84
N ASN A 49 2.47 1.99 -2.98
CA ASN A 49 3.39 2.24 -4.09
C ASN A 49 4.08 0.96 -4.58
N GLY A 50 3.32 -0.11 -4.80
CA GLY A 50 3.79 -1.35 -5.42
C GLY A 50 4.34 -2.40 -4.45
N GLN A 51 3.99 -2.37 -3.17
CA GLN A 51 4.53 -3.33 -2.18
C GLN A 51 3.99 -4.76 -2.29
N GLY A 52 2.94 -5.02 -3.03
CA GLY A 52 2.38 -6.35 -3.20
C GLY A 52 0.87 -6.40 -3.07
N TYR A 53 0.31 -7.60 -2.97
CA TYR A 53 -1.12 -7.87 -2.94
C TYR A 53 -1.65 -7.79 -1.50
N GLY A 54 -2.37 -6.72 -1.17
CA GLY A 54 -2.83 -6.53 0.20
C GLY A 54 -3.65 -5.26 0.41
N ASP A 55 -4.02 -5.03 1.67
CA ASP A 55 -4.77 -3.88 2.16
C ASP A 55 -6.11 -3.66 1.42
N ASN A 56 -6.74 -2.48 1.54
CA ASN A 56 -8.02 -2.16 0.92
C ASN A 56 -8.11 -2.50 -0.57
N PRO A 57 -7.08 -2.18 -1.40
CA PRO A 57 -7.12 -2.50 -2.82
C PRO A 57 -7.29 -3.99 -3.12
N LYS A 58 -6.71 -4.89 -2.31
CA LYS A 58 -6.88 -6.34 -2.47
C LYS A 58 -8.33 -6.75 -2.33
N TYR A 59 -8.99 -6.36 -1.25
CA TYR A 59 -10.38 -6.75 -0.98
C TYR A 59 -11.36 -6.19 -2.00
N ILE A 60 -11.12 -4.96 -2.49
CA ILE A 60 -11.88 -4.41 -3.61
C ILE A 60 -11.72 -5.28 -4.86
N CYS A 61 -10.49 -5.67 -5.20
CA CYS A 61 -10.25 -6.51 -6.38
C CYS A 61 -10.86 -7.92 -6.22
N GLU A 62 -10.76 -8.53 -5.04
CA GLU A 62 -11.36 -9.84 -4.77
C GLU A 62 -12.89 -9.79 -4.92
N TYR A 63 -13.51 -8.75 -4.42
CA TYR A 63 -14.95 -8.54 -4.59
C TYR A 63 -15.32 -8.38 -6.08
N LEU A 64 -14.63 -7.52 -6.81
CA LEU A 64 -14.87 -7.29 -8.23
C LEU A 64 -14.70 -8.57 -9.06
N LEU A 65 -13.67 -9.37 -8.78
CA LEU A 65 -13.44 -10.65 -9.44
C LEU A 65 -14.53 -11.68 -9.11
N SER A 66 -15.10 -11.64 -7.92
CA SER A 66 -16.19 -12.54 -7.52
C SER A 66 -17.52 -12.24 -8.24
N GLN A 67 -17.68 -11.03 -8.77
CA GLN A 67 -18.87 -10.64 -9.54
C GLN A 67 -18.86 -11.13 -11.00
N ASN A 68 -17.84 -11.89 -11.41
CA ASN A 68 -17.67 -12.41 -12.79
C ASN A 68 -17.72 -11.34 -13.88
N GLU A 69 -17.34 -10.12 -13.57
CA GLU A 69 -17.25 -9.06 -14.57
C GLU A 69 -15.98 -9.19 -15.41
N ALA A 70 -16.09 -8.95 -16.71
CA ALA A 70 -14.96 -8.92 -17.65
C ALA A 70 -14.09 -7.66 -17.45
N LEU A 71 -13.45 -7.55 -16.29
CA LEU A 71 -12.61 -6.42 -15.91
C LEU A 71 -11.15 -6.67 -16.28
N ASP A 72 -10.49 -5.66 -16.83
CA ASP A 72 -9.04 -5.63 -17.06
C ASP A 72 -8.37 -4.98 -15.85
N ILE A 73 -8.08 -5.78 -14.82
CA ILE A 73 -7.41 -5.30 -13.60
C ILE A 73 -5.90 -5.34 -13.79
N VAL A 74 -5.27 -4.18 -13.68
CA VAL A 74 -3.82 -4.01 -13.76
C VAL A 74 -3.29 -3.59 -12.41
N TRP A 75 -2.39 -4.39 -11.83
CA TRP A 75 -1.77 -4.05 -10.56
C TRP A 75 -0.35 -3.55 -10.77
N LEU A 76 -0.07 -2.33 -10.27
CA LEU A 76 1.26 -1.75 -10.35
C LEU A 76 2.13 -2.27 -9.21
N ILE A 77 3.27 -2.85 -9.53
CA ILE A 77 4.22 -3.42 -8.58
C ILE A 77 5.59 -2.76 -8.65
N ASP A 78 6.26 -2.69 -7.52
CA ASP A 78 7.71 -2.49 -7.44
C ASP A 78 8.37 -3.87 -7.33
N GLU A 79 8.98 -4.33 -8.40
CA GLU A 79 9.58 -5.67 -8.50
C GLU A 79 10.61 -5.96 -7.39
N LYS A 80 11.25 -4.91 -6.86
CA LYS A 80 12.22 -5.03 -5.76
C LYS A 80 11.55 -5.26 -4.41
N ARG A 81 10.28 -4.91 -4.27
CA ARG A 81 9.51 -4.96 -3.01
C ARG A 81 8.52 -6.11 -2.97
N VAL A 82 8.12 -6.63 -4.11
CA VAL A 82 7.21 -7.77 -4.21
C VAL A 82 8.00 -9.06 -4.01
N LYS A 83 7.82 -9.70 -2.87
CA LYS A 83 8.49 -10.95 -2.53
C LYS A 83 7.78 -12.20 -3.08
N ASN A 84 6.48 -12.11 -3.31
CA ASN A 84 5.65 -13.23 -3.78
C ASN A 84 4.65 -12.76 -4.83
N ALA A 85 5.02 -12.90 -6.10
CA ALA A 85 4.14 -12.60 -7.23
C ALA A 85 3.01 -13.62 -7.36
N GLN A 86 3.17 -14.83 -6.83
CA GLN A 86 2.15 -15.90 -6.85
C GLN A 86 0.96 -15.63 -5.92
N ALA A 87 1.09 -14.63 -5.01
CA ALA A 87 -0.02 -14.21 -4.16
C ALA A 87 -1.14 -13.49 -4.94
N PHE A 88 -0.86 -13.04 -6.17
CA PHE A 88 -1.84 -12.36 -7.00
C PHE A 88 -2.72 -13.37 -7.77
N PRO A 89 -4.04 -13.14 -7.87
CA PRO A 89 -4.88 -13.88 -8.79
C PRO A 89 -4.35 -13.82 -10.23
N SER A 90 -4.39 -14.94 -10.95
CA SER A 90 -3.89 -15.05 -12.34
C SER A 90 -4.61 -14.13 -13.33
N SER A 91 -5.83 -13.71 -13.00
CA SER A 91 -6.63 -12.75 -13.77
C SER A 91 -6.14 -11.29 -13.65
N ILE A 92 -5.26 -11.00 -12.68
CA ILE A 92 -4.70 -9.66 -12.48
C ILE A 92 -3.38 -9.55 -13.25
N ARG A 93 -3.26 -8.54 -14.11
CA ARG A 93 -2.03 -8.25 -14.84
C ARG A 93 -1.06 -7.44 -13.97
N LEU A 94 0.16 -7.93 -13.80
CA LEU A 94 1.21 -7.22 -13.06
C LEU A 94 2.02 -6.34 -14.00
N VAL A 95 2.23 -5.08 -13.62
CA VAL A 95 3.01 -4.11 -14.39
C VAL A 95 3.97 -3.37 -13.46
N SER A 96 5.24 -3.30 -13.85
CA SER A 96 6.25 -2.57 -13.10
C SER A 96 5.88 -1.09 -12.99
N LEU A 97 5.78 -0.57 -11.76
CA LEU A 97 5.40 0.80 -11.44
C LEU A 97 6.28 1.86 -12.12
N THR A 98 7.55 1.54 -12.36
CA THR A 98 8.53 2.45 -12.96
C THR A 98 8.61 2.34 -14.49
N SER A 99 7.83 1.48 -15.11
CA SER A 99 7.83 1.24 -16.54
C SER A 99 6.99 2.27 -17.32
N PHE A 100 7.32 2.45 -18.60
CA PHE A 100 6.45 3.20 -19.52
C PHE A 100 5.08 2.53 -19.71
N ARG A 101 5.02 1.21 -19.54
CA ARG A 101 3.78 0.47 -19.55
C ARG A 101 2.84 0.95 -18.46
N ALA A 102 3.32 1.23 -17.25
CA ALA A 102 2.52 1.79 -16.17
C ALA A 102 1.87 3.12 -16.54
N LEU A 103 2.58 4.00 -17.26
CA LEU A 103 2.01 5.26 -17.76
C LEU A 103 0.88 5.01 -18.75
N TYR A 104 1.07 4.08 -19.70
CA TYR A 104 0.03 3.68 -20.63
C TYR A 104 -1.19 3.11 -19.92
N GLU A 105 -1.00 2.22 -18.96
CA GLU A 105 -2.10 1.61 -18.20
C GLU A 105 -2.88 2.68 -17.41
N LEU A 106 -2.17 3.59 -16.72
CA LEU A 106 -2.79 4.70 -16.00
C LEU A 106 -3.57 5.64 -16.93
N HIS A 107 -3.04 5.95 -18.14
CA HIS A 107 -3.73 6.84 -19.09
C HIS A 107 -4.98 6.22 -19.71
N THR A 108 -4.99 4.90 -19.87
CA THR A 108 -6.07 4.19 -20.54
C THR A 108 -7.08 3.54 -19.58
N ALA A 109 -6.80 3.55 -18.28
CA ALA A 109 -7.73 3.02 -17.28
C ALA A 109 -8.91 3.97 -17.04
N LYS A 110 -10.09 3.40 -16.82
CA LYS A 110 -11.27 4.13 -16.37
C LYS A 110 -11.16 4.49 -14.90
N ILE A 111 -10.66 3.57 -14.08
CA ILE A 111 -10.59 3.72 -12.62
C ILE A 111 -9.16 3.52 -12.14
N TRP A 112 -8.74 4.36 -11.20
CA TRP A 112 -7.52 4.18 -10.41
C TRP A 112 -7.88 3.91 -8.97
N ILE A 113 -7.17 2.99 -8.31
CA ILE A 113 -7.34 2.68 -6.88
C ILE A 113 -5.98 2.66 -6.21
N ASP A 114 -5.81 3.49 -5.18
CA ASP A 114 -4.59 3.54 -4.36
C ASP A 114 -4.95 3.63 -2.88
N ASN A 115 -4.05 3.15 -2.01
CA ASN A 115 -4.19 3.28 -0.56
C ASN A 115 -3.16 4.19 0.09
N CYS A 116 -2.32 4.83 -0.70
CA CYS A 116 -1.37 5.86 -0.23
C CYS A 116 -1.13 6.90 -1.30
N ARG A 117 -0.42 7.98 -0.95
CA ARG A 117 -0.10 9.04 -1.91
C ARG A 117 0.67 8.51 -3.11
N LYS A 118 0.19 8.81 -4.29
CA LYS A 118 0.76 8.37 -5.55
C LYS A 118 2.15 9.00 -5.79
N ASN A 119 3.12 8.19 -6.13
CA ASN A 119 4.50 8.65 -6.41
C ASN A 119 4.73 9.00 -7.88
N ILE A 120 3.95 8.43 -8.78
CA ILE A 120 4.02 8.67 -10.22
C ILE A 120 2.77 9.42 -10.63
N TYR A 121 2.97 10.53 -11.33
CA TYR A 121 1.89 11.42 -11.75
C TYR A 121 1.78 11.49 -13.28
N PRO A 122 1.03 10.60 -13.91
CA PRO A 122 0.32 11.05 -15.08
C PRO A 122 -0.77 12.04 -14.61
N LYS A 123 -1.04 13.04 -15.41
CA LYS A 123 -2.22 13.88 -15.18
C LYS A 123 -3.47 13.03 -15.42
N LYS A 124 -4.31 12.88 -14.40
CA LYS A 124 -5.60 12.19 -14.53
C LYS A 124 -6.46 12.92 -15.59
N ARG A 125 -7.05 12.17 -16.51
CA ARG A 125 -7.95 12.71 -17.53
C ARG A 125 -9.33 12.93 -16.95
N LYS A 126 -10.11 13.88 -17.50
CA LYS A 126 -11.44 14.26 -17.02
C LYS A 126 -12.42 13.09 -16.91
N ASN A 127 -12.31 12.10 -17.81
CA ASN A 127 -13.21 10.94 -17.84
C ASN A 127 -12.68 9.72 -17.06
N GLN A 128 -11.61 9.86 -16.29
CA GLN A 128 -11.09 8.85 -15.38
C GLN A 128 -11.59 9.13 -13.96
N PHE A 129 -11.70 8.09 -13.15
CA PHE A 129 -12.13 8.15 -11.76
C PHE A 129 -11.02 7.63 -10.85
N TYR A 130 -10.65 8.40 -9.82
CA TYR A 130 -9.60 8.03 -8.88
C TYR A 130 -10.15 7.86 -7.47
N ILE A 131 -10.01 6.64 -6.95
CA ILE A 131 -10.40 6.25 -5.60
C ILE A 131 -9.16 6.18 -4.74
N GLN A 132 -9.14 6.96 -3.66
CA GLN A 132 -8.15 6.86 -2.61
C GLN A 132 -8.76 6.15 -1.40
N THR A 133 -8.27 4.95 -1.09
CA THR A 133 -8.82 4.18 0.03
C THR A 133 -8.13 4.45 1.34
N TRP A 134 -6.99 5.14 1.31
CA TRP A 134 -6.07 5.26 2.42
C TRP A 134 -5.75 3.89 3.05
N HIS A 135 -5.13 3.88 4.23
CA HIS A 135 -4.70 2.66 4.91
C HIS A 135 -4.87 2.75 6.43
N ALA A 136 -5.70 3.67 6.89
CA ALA A 136 -6.09 3.82 8.28
C ALA A 136 -7.59 4.07 8.35
N SER A 137 -8.24 3.47 9.34
CA SER A 137 -9.68 3.54 9.53
C SER A 137 -10.11 4.81 10.26
N PHE A 138 -9.22 5.35 11.07
CA PHE A 138 -9.42 6.56 11.85
C PHE A 138 -8.07 7.18 12.24
N SER A 139 -8.09 8.48 12.52
CA SER A 139 -6.89 9.23 12.91
C SER A 139 -6.64 9.19 14.39
N LEU A 140 -5.87 8.22 14.88
CA LEU A 140 -5.30 8.29 16.23
C LEU A 140 -4.10 9.24 16.31
N LYS A 141 -3.52 9.58 15.18
CA LYS A 141 -2.35 10.45 15.07
C LYS A 141 -2.68 11.62 14.16
N MET A 142 -2.17 12.80 14.51
CA MET A 142 -2.17 13.91 13.56
C MET A 142 -1.39 13.52 12.32
N MET A 143 -1.99 13.73 11.14
CA MET A 143 -1.42 13.36 9.87
C MET A 143 -1.64 14.43 8.82
N GLU A 144 -0.85 14.35 7.75
CA GLU A 144 -0.99 15.15 6.54
C GLU A 144 -1.03 16.66 6.87
N ARG A 145 -2.14 17.35 6.65
CA ARG A 145 -2.28 18.79 6.85
C ARG A 145 -2.06 19.22 8.31
N LEU A 146 -2.46 18.39 9.29
CA LEU A 146 -2.31 18.71 10.71
C LEU A 146 -0.86 18.73 11.19
N VAL A 147 0.06 18.24 10.38
CA VAL A 147 1.51 18.22 10.62
C VAL A 147 2.28 18.74 9.40
N GLU A 148 1.66 19.59 8.59
CA GLU A 148 2.24 20.11 7.35
C GLU A 148 3.61 20.76 7.57
N ASP A 149 3.78 21.47 8.67
CA ASP A 149 5.03 22.12 9.11
C ASP A 149 6.19 21.13 9.34
N LYS A 150 5.88 19.88 9.67
CA LYS A 150 6.86 18.80 9.91
C LYS A 150 7.12 17.93 8.69
N LEU A 151 6.36 18.13 7.61
CA LEU A 151 6.47 17.33 6.40
C LEU A 151 7.42 17.96 5.38
N PRO A 152 8.17 17.15 4.62
CA PRO A 152 9.01 17.67 3.54
C PRO A 152 8.17 18.45 2.51
N PRO A 153 8.58 19.67 2.07
CA PRO A 153 7.79 20.48 1.13
C PRO A 153 7.44 19.76 -0.18
N LYS A 154 8.35 18.90 -0.67
CA LYS A 154 8.09 18.06 -1.86
C LYS A 154 6.95 17.06 -1.62
N TYR A 155 6.85 16.52 -0.41
CA TYR A 155 5.76 15.63 -0.04
C TYR A 155 4.44 16.39 -0.03
N VAL A 156 4.37 17.53 0.67
CA VAL A 156 3.18 18.37 0.76
C VAL A 156 2.67 18.77 -0.63
N LYS A 157 3.56 19.26 -1.50
CA LYS A 157 3.21 19.62 -2.88
C LYS A 157 2.61 18.44 -3.64
N ARG A 158 3.16 17.24 -3.46
CA ARG A 158 2.68 16.01 -4.06
C ARG A 158 1.33 15.59 -3.49
N ALA A 159 1.18 15.61 -2.18
CA ALA A 159 -0.06 15.24 -1.50
C ALA A 159 -1.23 16.15 -1.91
N LYS A 160 -1.00 17.46 -1.98
CA LYS A 160 -2.01 18.43 -2.47
C LYS A 160 -2.40 18.17 -3.93
N LYS A 161 -1.45 17.76 -4.80
CA LYS A 161 -1.76 17.38 -6.18
C LYS A 161 -2.56 16.08 -6.26
N ASP A 162 -2.21 15.11 -5.44
CA ASP A 162 -2.88 13.81 -5.37
C ASP A 162 -4.33 14.00 -4.92
N SER A 163 -4.56 14.78 -3.87
CA SER A 163 -5.90 15.13 -3.39
C SER A 163 -6.76 15.81 -4.46
N LYS A 164 -6.19 16.73 -5.25
CA LYS A 164 -6.91 17.38 -6.36
C LYS A 164 -7.28 16.43 -7.50
N MET A 165 -6.59 15.31 -7.64
CA MET A 165 -6.93 14.28 -8.64
C MET A 165 -7.94 13.27 -8.13
N CYS A 166 -8.06 13.11 -6.81
CA CYS A 166 -8.95 12.16 -6.16
C CYS A 166 -10.41 12.58 -6.40
N ASP A 167 -11.23 11.62 -6.80
CA ASP A 167 -12.68 11.82 -6.98
C ASP A 167 -13.47 11.24 -5.81
N LEU A 168 -12.95 10.17 -5.18
CA LEU A 168 -13.58 9.53 -4.04
C LEU A 168 -12.54 9.15 -2.99
N LEU A 169 -12.72 9.61 -1.77
CA LEU A 169 -11.95 9.19 -0.61
C LEU A 169 -12.77 8.18 0.22
N ILE A 170 -12.24 6.97 0.39
CA ILE A 170 -12.82 5.98 1.30
C ILE A 170 -12.16 6.14 2.66
N PHE A 171 -12.96 6.46 3.68
CA PHE A 171 -12.51 6.59 5.05
C PHE A 171 -13.59 6.12 6.02
N GLU A 172 -13.21 5.44 7.10
CA GLU A 172 -14.09 4.51 7.78
C GLU A 172 -15.21 5.13 8.60
N SER A 173 -15.08 6.29 9.16
CA SER A 173 -15.99 6.57 10.28
C SER A 173 -17.10 7.56 9.97
N ALA A 174 -18.35 7.12 10.15
CA ALA A 174 -19.51 8.01 10.21
C ALA A 174 -19.49 8.93 11.43
N ASN A 175 -18.84 8.50 12.53
CA ASN A 175 -18.91 9.15 13.83
C ASN A 175 -17.66 9.91 14.25
N THR A 176 -16.56 9.75 13.56
CA THR A 176 -15.32 10.43 13.87
C THR A 176 -14.96 11.36 12.75
N ILE A 177 -15.21 12.65 12.95
CA ILE A 177 -14.42 13.70 12.34
C ILE A 177 -15.00 14.23 11.03
N SER A 178 -15.77 15.28 11.15
CA SER A 178 -16.09 16.23 10.06
C SER A 178 -14.84 16.73 9.31
N ASP A 179 -13.65 16.59 9.89
CA ASP A 179 -12.42 17.23 9.44
C ASP A 179 -11.48 16.33 8.63
N VAL A 180 -11.83 15.06 8.35
CA VAL A 180 -10.97 14.16 7.57
C VAL A 180 -10.66 14.71 6.17
N PRO A 181 -11.61 15.24 5.40
CA PRO A 181 -11.30 15.87 4.12
C PRO A 181 -10.29 16.99 4.27
N TYR A 182 -10.48 17.86 5.24
CA TYR A 182 -9.57 18.95 5.55
C TYR A 182 -8.15 18.45 5.83
N ASN A 183 -8.02 17.37 6.59
CA ASN A 183 -6.72 16.78 6.93
C ASN A 183 -5.96 16.31 5.70
N PHE A 184 -6.66 15.86 4.67
CA PHE A 184 -6.08 15.38 3.42
C PHE A 184 -5.96 16.44 2.32
N TRP A 185 -6.23 17.72 2.59
CA TRP A 185 -6.39 18.76 1.57
C TRP A 185 -7.38 18.33 0.48
N TYR A 186 -8.44 17.66 0.89
CA TYR A 186 -9.44 17.08 0.00
C TYR A 186 -10.79 17.78 0.21
N GLU A 187 -11.48 18.08 -0.88
CA GLU A 187 -12.76 18.81 -0.89
C GLU A 187 -13.85 18.03 -1.65
N GLY A 188 -13.54 16.79 -2.02
CA GLY A 188 -14.42 15.96 -2.81
C GLY A 188 -15.33 15.04 -2.01
N GLU A 189 -15.88 14.05 -2.68
CA GLU A 189 -16.80 13.08 -2.10
C GLU A 189 -16.10 12.09 -1.20
N MET A 190 -16.72 11.77 -0.07
CA MET A 190 -16.26 10.75 0.87
C MET A 190 -17.24 9.59 0.96
N PHE A 191 -16.70 8.38 0.90
CA PHE A 191 -17.45 7.16 1.19
C PHE A 191 -17.12 6.68 2.60
N ARG A 192 -18.15 6.64 3.47
CA ARG A 192 -18.01 6.41 4.92
C ARG A 192 -18.63 5.10 5.38
N ASN A 193 -18.41 4.02 4.67
CA ASN A 193 -18.98 2.70 4.96
C ASN A 193 -17.95 1.67 5.42
N GLY A 194 -16.95 2.08 6.18
CA GLY A 194 -15.87 1.20 6.62
C GLY A 194 -14.73 1.08 5.61
N THR A 195 -13.80 0.20 5.92
CA THR A 195 -12.65 -0.07 5.04
C THR A 195 -12.78 -1.48 4.45
N PRO A 196 -12.57 -1.65 3.14
CA PRO A 196 -12.72 -2.96 2.47
C PRO A 196 -11.94 -4.10 3.13
N ARG A 197 -10.75 -3.82 3.68
CA ARG A 197 -9.97 -4.84 4.40
C ARG A 197 -10.62 -5.30 5.71
N GLY A 198 -11.57 -4.53 6.23
CA GLY A 198 -12.32 -4.87 7.45
C GLY A 198 -13.42 -5.90 7.21
N ASP A 199 -13.83 -6.12 5.97
CA ASP A 199 -14.90 -7.05 5.60
C ASP A 199 -14.57 -8.48 6.00
N ILE A 200 -13.29 -8.83 6.13
CA ILE A 200 -12.84 -10.14 6.62
C ILE A 200 -13.34 -10.46 8.04
N PHE A 201 -13.60 -9.44 8.86
CA PHE A 201 -14.14 -9.64 10.21
C PHE A 201 -15.64 -9.87 10.24
N ILE A 202 -16.32 -9.44 9.17
CA ILE A 202 -17.77 -9.64 8.97
C ILE A 202 -18.01 -10.97 8.24
N ASN A 203 -17.24 -11.18 7.18
CA ASN A 203 -17.30 -12.38 6.34
C ASN A 203 -16.31 -13.43 6.88
N TYR A 204 -16.60 -14.00 8.06
CA TYR A 204 -15.74 -14.99 8.69
C TYR A 204 -15.51 -16.21 7.78
N ASP A 205 -14.24 -16.54 7.54
CA ASP A 205 -13.84 -17.73 6.80
C ASP A 205 -12.85 -18.56 7.63
N GLU A 206 -13.31 -19.69 8.13
CA GLU A 206 -12.50 -20.61 8.93
C GLU A 206 -11.23 -21.07 8.17
N ARG A 207 -11.28 -21.18 6.84
CA ARG A 207 -10.12 -21.56 6.03
C ARG A 207 -8.98 -20.55 6.15
N LEU A 208 -9.30 -19.26 6.29
CA LEU A 208 -8.29 -18.22 6.51
C LEU A 208 -7.68 -18.32 7.91
N VAL A 209 -8.48 -18.66 8.90
CA VAL A 209 -7.99 -18.93 10.26
C VAL A 209 -7.02 -20.11 10.24
N ARG A 210 -7.43 -21.25 9.66
CA ARG A 210 -6.59 -22.45 9.53
C ARG A 210 -5.29 -22.14 8.81
N LYS A 211 -5.33 -21.37 7.71
CA LYS A 211 -4.15 -20.96 6.98
C LYS A 211 -3.12 -20.21 7.85
N VAL A 212 -3.57 -19.42 8.83
CA VAL A 212 -2.67 -18.72 9.77
C VAL A 212 -2.04 -19.73 10.72
N TYR A 213 -2.82 -20.64 11.30
CA TYR A 213 -2.32 -21.67 12.20
C TYR A 213 -1.30 -22.57 11.51
N ASP A 214 -1.62 -23.05 10.31
CA ASP A 214 -0.72 -23.90 9.49
C ASP A 214 0.58 -23.16 9.14
N HIS A 215 0.49 -21.90 8.73
CA HIS A 215 1.64 -21.10 8.33
C HIS A 215 2.67 -20.93 9.47
N TYR A 216 2.20 -20.79 10.70
CA TYR A 216 3.05 -20.62 11.86
C TYR A 216 3.25 -21.92 12.64
N ASN A 217 2.72 -23.05 12.16
CA ASN A 217 2.76 -24.35 12.84
C ASN A 217 2.26 -24.26 14.29
N ILE A 218 1.10 -23.59 14.46
CA ILE A 218 0.47 -23.40 15.77
C ILE A 218 -0.60 -24.47 15.98
N ASP A 219 -0.63 -25.07 17.16
CA ASP A 219 -1.71 -25.97 17.56
C ASP A 219 -3.04 -25.23 17.59
N TYR A 220 -4.07 -25.77 16.93
CA TYR A 220 -5.41 -25.20 16.85
C TYR A 220 -6.13 -25.00 18.19
N HIS A 221 -5.68 -25.70 19.23
CA HIS A 221 -6.20 -25.52 20.59
C HIS A 221 -5.65 -24.25 21.27
N LYS A 222 -4.59 -23.64 20.73
CA LYS A 222 -4.02 -22.42 21.28
C LYS A 222 -4.69 -21.18 20.69
N LYS A 223 -4.94 -20.19 21.53
CA LYS A 223 -5.35 -18.86 21.09
C LYS A 223 -4.13 -18.01 20.72
N ILE A 224 -4.28 -17.22 19.67
CA ILE A 224 -3.21 -16.33 19.20
C ILE A 224 -3.39 -14.95 19.82
N VAL A 225 -2.32 -14.42 20.41
CA VAL A 225 -2.19 -13.01 20.81
C VAL A 225 -1.11 -12.39 19.97
N MET A 226 -1.35 -11.21 19.42
CA MET A 226 -0.37 -10.51 18.60
C MET A 226 0.16 -9.26 19.32
N TYR A 227 1.47 -9.21 19.51
CA TYR A 227 2.19 -8.01 19.94
C TYR A 227 2.74 -7.29 18.71
N ALA A 228 2.19 -6.12 18.40
CA ALA A 228 2.56 -5.32 17.22
C ALA A 228 2.96 -3.90 17.64
N PRO A 229 4.18 -3.70 18.14
CA PRO A 229 4.64 -2.39 18.60
C PRO A 229 4.73 -1.38 17.45
N THR A 230 4.48 -0.12 17.78
CA THR A 230 4.55 1.00 16.83
C THR A 230 5.99 1.44 16.62
N PHE A 231 6.41 1.62 15.37
CA PHE A 231 7.68 2.25 15.05
C PHE A 231 7.75 3.69 15.61
N ARG A 232 8.91 4.03 16.19
CA ARG A 232 9.23 5.40 16.64
C ARG A 232 10.58 5.80 16.09
N GLN A 233 10.62 6.89 15.35
CA GLN A 233 11.88 7.40 14.80
C GLN A 233 12.83 7.82 15.91
N GLY A 234 14.08 7.38 15.83
CA GLY A 234 15.12 7.70 16.82
C GLY A 234 15.12 6.83 18.08
N TYR A 235 14.29 5.79 18.13
CA TYR A 235 14.30 4.79 19.18
C TYR A 235 14.58 3.41 18.60
N ASP A 236 15.53 2.71 19.15
CA ASP A 236 15.71 1.28 18.90
C ASP A 236 14.62 0.53 19.70
N LEU A 237 13.83 -0.25 19.00
CA LEU A 237 12.83 -1.09 19.64
C LEU A 237 13.54 -2.26 20.33
N GLU A 238 13.46 -2.31 21.63
CA GLU A 238 13.81 -3.49 22.41
C GLU A 238 12.53 -4.29 22.70
N VAL A 239 12.52 -5.56 22.33
CA VAL A 239 11.43 -6.47 22.67
C VAL A 239 11.92 -7.34 23.83
N ASP A 240 11.37 -7.11 25.01
CA ASP A 240 11.63 -7.95 26.17
C ASP A 240 10.84 -9.26 26.03
N ILE A 241 11.53 -10.30 25.59
CA ILE A 241 10.96 -11.65 25.42
C ILE A 241 10.47 -12.18 26.77
N THR A 242 11.21 -11.97 27.85
CA THR A 242 10.83 -12.42 29.20
C THR A 242 9.51 -11.76 29.63
N PHE A 243 9.35 -10.48 29.30
CA PHE A 243 8.06 -9.79 29.55
C PHE A 243 6.92 -10.42 28.74
N LEU A 244 7.13 -10.73 27.46
CA LEU A 244 6.10 -11.33 26.61
C LEU A 244 5.75 -12.75 27.07
N GLU A 245 6.71 -13.53 27.54
CA GLU A 245 6.47 -14.85 28.13
C GLU A 245 5.64 -14.74 29.40
N ARG A 246 5.99 -13.85 30.33
CA ARG A 246 5.20 -13.59 31.55
C ARG A 246 3.78 -13.10 31.22
N LEU A 247 3.65 -12.25 30.20
CA LEU A 247 2.34 -11.79 29.73
C LEU A 247 1.51 -12.94 29.19
N THR A 248 2.10 -13.83 28.39
CA THR A 248 1.43 -15.03 27.88
C THR A 248 0.95 -15.94 29.02
N GLN A 249 1.81 -16.23 30.00
CA GLN A 249 1.46 -17.00 31.20
C GLN A 249 0.33 -16.34 32.01
N THR A 250 0.34 -15.00 32.06
CA THR A 250 -0.73 -14.24 32.73
C THR A 250 -2.07 -14.41 32.02
N PHE A 251 -2.09 -14.38 30.66
CA PHE A 251 -3.28 -14.69 29.88
C PHE A 251 -3.78 -16.11 30.13
N GLU A 252 -2.88 -17.10 30.13
CA GLU A 252 -3.22 -18.50 30.37
C GLU A 252 -3.85 -18.69 31.75
N LYS A 253 -3.24 -18.10 32.77
CA LYS A 253 -3.77 -18.15 34.15
C LYS A 253 -5.14 -17.43 34.28
N ARG A 254 -5.26 -16.25 33.65
CA ARG A 254 -6.46 -15.41 33.76
C ARG A 254 -7.66 -15.99 33.00
N PHE A 255 -7.44 -16.48 31.80
CA PHE A 255 -8.49 -16.88 30.88
C PHE A 255 -8.64 -18.39 30.75
N LYS A 256 -7.81 -19.18 31.43
CA LYS A 256 -7.83 -20.66 31.44
C LYS A 256 -7.82 -21.26 30.03
N ASN A 257 -6.99 -20.72 29.15
CA ASN A 257 -6.76 -21.20 27.80
C ASN A 257 -5.25 -21.18 27.52
N SER A 258 -4.80 -22.01 26.60
CA SER A 258 -3.42 -21.92 26.08
C SER A 258 -3.29 -20.82 25.04
N TYR A 259 -2.18 -20.11 25.08
CA TYR A 259 -1.91 -18.99 24.19
C TYR A 259 -0.58 -19.13 23.49
N VAL A 260 -0.46 -18.53 22.31
CA VAL A 260 0.82 -18.27 21.62
C VAL A 260 0.91 -16.78 21.30
N MET A 261 2.08 -16.21 21.56
CA MET A 261 2.37 -14.80 21.26
C MET A 261 3.04 -14.69 19.90
N LEU A 262 2.36 -14.01 18.95
CA LEU A 262 2.97 -13.61 17.69
C LEU A 262 3.55 -12.19 17.83
N VAL A 263 4.81 -12.02 17.52
CA VAL A 263 5.47 -10.70 17.51
C VAL A 263 5.58 -10.19 16.08
N ARG A 264 4.91 -9.06 15.78
CA ARG A 264 4.97 -8.44 14.47
C ARG A 264 5.64 -7.07 14.55
N LEU A 265 6.90 -7.00 14.19
CA LEU A 265 7.63 -5.74 14.12
C LEU A 265 7.14 -4.87 12.97
N HIS A 266 7.23 -3.55 13.16
CA HIS A 266 7.00 -2.63 12.07
C HIS A 266 8.05 -2.82 10.96
N PRO A 267 7.72 -2.65 9.66
CA PRO A 267 8.68 -2.83 8.57
C PRO A 267 9.97 -2.01 8.70
N ASN A 268 9.92 -0.85 9.35
CA ASN A 268 11.11 -0.02 9.60
C ASN A 268 12.00 -0.56 10.73
N ASP A 269 11.47 -1.39 11.63
CA ASP A 269 12.22 -2.00 12.74
C ASP A 269 12.84 -3.35 12.36
N THR A 270 12.49 -3.89 11.20
CA THR A 270 12.96 -5.23 10.76
C THR A 270 14.46 -5.29 10.49
N LYS A 271 15.17 -4.17 10.43
CA LYS A 271 16.64 -4.13 10.35
C LYS A 271 17.31 -4.64 11.62
N ASN A 272 16.60 -4.64 12.73
CA ASN A 272 17.10 -5.05 14.05
C ASN A 272 16.63 -6.46 14.46
N LYS A 273 16.10 -7.26 13.52
CA LYS A 273 15.58 -8.61 13.83
C LYS A 273 16.59 -9.50 14.56
N GLU A 274 17.86 -9.46 14.17
CA GLU A 274 18.91 -10.26 14.75
C GLU A 274 19.26 -9.85 16.20
N ARG A 275 18.79 -8.69 16.66
CA ARG A 275 18.97 -8.22 18.04
C ARG A 275 17.79 -8.56 18.95
N ILE A 276 16.66 -9.02 18.38
CA ILE A 276 15.40 -9.22 19.10
C ILE A 276 15.13 -10.72 19.33
N PHE A 277 15.75 -11.60 18.57
CA PHE A 277 15.56 -13.05 18.64
C PHE A 277 16.90 -13.78 18.64
#